data_0dd226dc907753bd3496b61f8f47fdda
#
_entry.id   0dd226dc907753bd3496b61f8f47fdda
#
_cell.length_a   1.000
_cell.length_b   1.000
_cell.length_c   1.000
_cell.angle_alpha   90.00
_cell.angle_beta   90.00
_cell.angle_gamma   90.00
#
_symmetry.space_group_name_H-M   'P 1'
#
loop_
_entity.id
_entity.type
_entity.pdbx_description
1 polymer ?
#
loop_
_entity_poly.entity_id
_entity_poly.type
_entity_poly.pdbx_seq_one_letter_code
_entity_poly.pdbx_strand_id
1 'polypeptide(L)'
;QTGSGKSTLIQQLNGLLRPTSGQVLIDGEDIWQDKEQLRKFRFKVGLCFQYPEYQLFEESVYKDISFGPKNMGLSQGEGDARVRDAARFVGLGEEMLDKSPFELSGGQKRRVAIAGVLAMDPEVLILDEPTAGLDPRGRDMILGQIKAYHAEKGNTVLLVSHSMEDVAKFATKVLVLNDTGVLLYGTVDEVFSRAEEIRAIGLGIPQITQVFRALRQRGYPVSDTVYTVAQAKEEILRLLAERGAAR
;
A
#
# COMPACT_ATOMS: atom_id res chain seq x y z
N GLN A 1 4.74 14.12 -6.10
CA GLN A 1 4.12 15.45 -6.29
C GLN A 1 2.62 15.30 -6.49
N THR A 2 1.85 16.26 -5.97
CA THR A 2 0.43 16.40 -6.29
C THR A 2 0.30 16.70 -7.79
N GLY A 3 -0.64 16.04 -8.48
CA GLY A 3 -0.84 16.27 -9.92
C GLY A 3 -0.02 15.38 -10.87
N SER A 4 0.83 14.47 -10.36
CA SER A 4 1.62 13.56 -11.22
C SER A 4 0.82 12.40 -11.87
N GLY A 5 -0.51 12.38 -11.72
CA GLY A 5 -1.39 11.38 -12.34
C GLY A 5 -1.58 10.07 -11.53
N LYS A 6 -1.04 9.95 -10.30
CA LYS A 6 -1.17 8.71 -9.49
C LYS A 6 -2.62 8.28 -9.28
N SER A 7 -3.46 9.17 -8.76
CA SER A 7 -4.88 8.86 -8.48
C SER A 7 -5.66 8.57 -9.75
N THR A 8 -5.33 9.22 -10.87
CA THR A 8 -5.91 8.91 -12.18
C THR A 8 -5.53 7.51 -12.63
N LEU A 9 -4.24 7.15 -12.53
CA LEU A 9 -3.75 5.82 -12.90
C LEU A 9 -4.45 4.72 -12.09
N ILE A 10 -4.49 4.82 -10.75
CA ILE A 10 -5.11 3.79 -9.92
C ILE A 10 -6.61 3.64 -10.16
N GLN A 11 -7.31 4.73 -10.49
CA GLN A 11 -8.73 4.69 -10.86
C GLN A 11 -8.94 4.07 -12.26
N GLN A 12 -7.98 4.19 -13.16
CA GLN A 12 -8.01 3.46 -14.43
C GLN A 12 -7.79 1.96 -14.22
N LEU A 13 -6.84 1.58 -13.35
CA LEU A 13 -6.56 0.19 -13.02
C LEU A 13 -7.75 -0.53 -12.36
N ASN A 14 -8.56 0.18 -11.57
CA ASN A 14 -9.80 -0.35 -10.98
C ASN A 14 -11.02 -0.23 -11.90
N GLY A 15 -10.88 0.38 -13.09
CA GLY A 15 -11.99 0.58 -14.02
C GLY A 15 -12.99 1.65 -13.60
N LEU A 16 -12.64 2.58 -12.69
CA LEU A 16 -13.45 3.76 -12.35
C LEU A 16 -13.34 4.85 -13.41
N LEU A 17 -12.14 5.01 -13.98
CA LEU A 17 -11.89 5.93 -15.08
C LEU A 17 -11.47 5.15 -16.33
N ARG A 18 -12.09 5.50 -17.47
CA ARG A 18 -11.70 4.95 -18.76
C ARG A 18 -10.50 5.72 -19.30
N PRO A 19 -9.42 5.06 -19.77
CA PRO A 19 -8.32 5.75 -20.44
C PRO A 19 -8.78 6.35 -21.77
N THR A 20 -8.23 7.51 -22.12
CA THR A 20 -8.51 8.18 -23.41
C THR A 20 -7.93 7.37 -24.58
N SER A 21 -6.81 6.69 -24.35
CA SER A 21 -6.14 5.80 -25.32
C SER A 21 -5.39 4.70 -24.57
N GLY A 22 -5.02 3.64 -25.27
CA GLY A 22 -4.40 2.46 -24.67
C GLY A 22 -5.41 1.50 -24.08
N GLN A 23 -4.92 0.50 -23.37
CA GLN A 23 -5.71 -0.59 -22.79
C GLN A 23 -5.29 -0.82 -21.35
N VAL A 24 -6.23 -1.28 -20.51
CA VAL A 24 -5.96 -1.80 -19.17
C VAL A 24 -6.26 -3.28 -19.19
N LEU A 25 -5.20 -4.08 -19.08
CA LEU A 25 -5.30 -5.54 -19.15
C LEU A 25 -5.19 -6.14 -17.74
N ILE A 26 -6.11 -7.03 -17.38
CA ILE A 26 -6.05 -7.88 -16.19
C ILE A 26 -6.12 -9.32 -16.68
N ASP A 27 -5.12 -10.13 -16.36
CA ASP A 27 -4.97 -11.50 -16.85
C ASP A 27 -4.99 -11.60 -18.40
N GLY A 28 -4.52 -10.54 -19.09
CA GLY A 28 -4.51 -10.46 -20.56
C GLY A 28 -5.81 -10.00 -21.20
N GLU A 29 -6.88 -9.76 -20.41
CA GLU A 29 -8.17 -9.29 -20.90
C GLU A 29 -8.33 -7.78 -20.68
N ASP A 30 -8.79 -7.04 -21.71
CA ASP A 30 -9.09 -5.62 -21.60
C ASP A 30 -10.36 -5.42 -20.79
N ILE A 31 -10.24 -4.75 -19.63
CA ILE A 31 -11.36 -4.51 -18.70
C ILE A 31 -12.50 -3.67 -19.30
N TRP A 32 -12.23 -2.97 -20.41
CA TRP A 32 -13.22 -2.09 -21.07
C TRP A 32 -13.92 -2.72 -22.27
N GLN A 33 -13.66 -3.99 -22.56
CA GLN A 33 -14.27 -4.70 -23.68
C GLN A 33 -15.78 -4.88 -23.51
N ASP A 34 -16.22 -5.16 -22.25
CA ASP A 34 -17.62 -5.40 -21.91
C ASP A 34 -17.98 -4.79 -20.55
N LYS A 35 -19.18 -4.21 -20.43
CA LYS A 35 -19.69 -3.61 -19.19
C LYS A 35 -19.96 -4.64 -18.08
N GLU A 36 -20.39 -5.85 -18.42
CA GLU A 36 -20.60 -6.91 -17.44
C GLU A 36 -19.28 -7.42 -16.86
N GLN A 37 -18.28 -7.57 -17.72
CA GLN A 37 -16.94 -7.92 -17.31
C GLN A 37 -16.30 -6.84 -16.43
N LEU A 38 -16.49 -5.56 -16.75
CA LEU A 38 -15.98 -4.45 -15.96
C LEU A 38 -16.42 -4.53 -14.49
N ARG A 39 -17.67 -4.96 -14.21
CA ARG A 39 -18.13 -5.18 -12.83
C ARG A 39 -17.33 -6.28 -12.12
N LYS A 40 -17.05 -7.38 -12.80
CA LYS A 40 -16.25 -8.49 -12.27
C LYS A 40 -14.82 -8.06 -11.99
N PHE A 41 -14.21 -7.30 -12.90
CA PHE A 41 -12.86 -6.75 -12.71
C PHE A 41 -12.76 -5.82 -11.50
N ARG A 42 -13.79 -5.02 -11.21
CA ARG A 42 -13.82 -4.18 -10.01
C ARG A 42 -13.79 -4.94 -8.69
N PHE A 43 -14.26 -6.19 -8.68
CA PHE A 43 -14.11 -7.07 -7.51
C PHE A 43 -12.71 -7.71 -7.44
N LYS A 44 -12.09 -7.99 -8.60
CA LYS A 44 -10.71 -8.49 -8.66
C LYS A 44 -9.69 -7.42 -8.24
N VAL A 45 -9.97 -6.15 -8.54
CA VAL A 45 -9.10 -5.00 -8.20
C VAL A 45 -9.75 -4.16 -7.13
N GLY A 46 -9.47 -4.46 -5.88
CA GLY A 46 -9.91 -3.67 -4.73
C GLY A 46 -9.16 -2.34 -4.66
N LEU A 47 -9.89 -1.23 -4.51
CA LEU A 47 -9.32 0.11 -4.36
C LEU A 47 -9.76 0.73 -3.04
N CYS A 48 -8.79 1.05 -2.21
CA CYS A 48 -8.96 1.82 -0.99
C CYS A 48 -8.44 3.25 -1.23
N PHE A 49 -9.33 4.23 -1.22
CA PHE A 49 -9.00 5.64 -1.45
C PHE A 49 -8.30 6.28 -0.25
N GLN A 50 -7.72 7.45 -0.48
CA GLN A 50 -7.20 8.29 0.59
C GLN A 50 -8.31 8.68 1.57
N TYR A 51 -8.05 8.57 2.89
CA TYR A 51 -9.04 8.79 3.97
C TYR A 51 -10.29 7.91 3.82
N PRO A 52 -10.13 6.58 3.74
CA PRO A 52 -11.23 5.67 3.43
C PRO A 52 -12.29 5.64 4.55
N GLU A 53 -11.96 6.11 5.75
CA GLU A 53 -12.87 6.26 6.89
C GLU A 53 -14.06 7.18 6.62
N TYR A 54 -13.97 8.06 5.62
CA TYR A 54 -15.10 8.92 5.23
C TYR A 54 -16.11 8.21 4.32
N GLN A 55 -15.81 6.98 3.91
CA GLN A 55 -16.68 6.19 3.04
C GLN A 55 -17.61 5.24 3.82
N LEU A 56 -17.49 5.19 5.15
CA LEU A 56 -18.35 4.38 6.01
C LEU A 56 -19.75 5.00 6.07
N PHE A 57 -20.78 4.19 5.86
CA PHE A 57 -22.17 4.69 5.76
C PHE A 57 -23.22 3.75 6.39
N GLU A 58 -22.86 2.52 6.73
CA GLU A 58 -23.76 1.52 7.27
C GLU A 58 -24.00 1.69 8.79
N GLU A 59 -25.03 1.03 9.29
CA GLU A 59 -25.42 1.11 10.71
C GLU A 59 -24.42 0.39 11.63
N SER A 60 -23.76 -0.66 11.13
CA SER A 60 -22.77 -1.43 11.90
C SER A 60 -21.53 -1.74 11.08
N VAL A 61 -20.43 -1.96 11.78
CA VAL A 61 -19.14 -2.39 11.20
C VAL A 61 -19.32 -3.64 10.32
N TYR A 62 -20.08 -4.62 10.82
CA TYR A 62 -20.38 -5.83 10.05
C TYR A 62 -21.07 -5.51 8.72
N LYS A 63 -22.07 -4.62 8.75
CA LYS A 63 -22.81 -4.24 7.53
C LYS A 63 -21.91 -3.53 6.53
N ASP A 64 -21.05 -2.60 6.99
CA ASP A 64 -20.09 -1.91 6.13
C ASP A 64 -19.11 -2.89 5.47
N ILE A 65 -18.49 -3.78 6.24
CA ILE A 65 -17.55 -4.78 5.70
C ILE A 65 -18.26 -5.75 4.75
N SER A 66 -19.50 -6.14 5.05
CA SER A 66 -20.29 -7.09 4.23
C SER A 66 -20.83 -6.49 2.92
N PHE A 67 -20.74 -5.18 2.73
CA PHE A 67 -21.29 -4.50 1.55
C PHE A 67 -20.66 -5.03 0.23
N GLY A 68 -19.35 -5.20 0.18
CA GLY A 68 -18.63 -5.79 -0.96
C GLY A 68 -19.10 -7.23 -1.25
N PRO A 69 -18.96 -8.17 -0.31
CA PRO A 69 -19.45 -9.54 -0.44
C PRO A 69 -20.89 -9.68 -0.89
N LYS A 70 -21.80 -8.85 -0.35
CA LYS A 70 -23.22 -8.82 -0.79
C LYS A 70 -23.36 -8.42 -2.26
N ASN A 71 -22.63 -7.38 -2.70
CA ASN A 71 -22.64 -6.93 -4.08
C ASN A 71 -22.03 -7.94 -5.06
N MET A 72 -21.13 -8.82 -4.58
CA MET A 72 -20.62 -9.96 -5.32
C MET A 72 -21.65 -11.08 -5.48
N GLY A 73 -22.74 -11.06 -4.72
CA GLY A 73 -23.78 -12.10 -4.72
C GLY A 73 -23.41 -13.34 -3.93
N LEU A 74 -22.48 -13.23 -2.98
CA LEU A 74 -22.11 -14.34 -2.10
C LEU A 74 -23.26 -14.74 -1.18
N SER A 75 -23.34 -16.00 -0.84
CA SER A 75 -24.27 -16.50 0.19
C SER A 75 -23.96 -15.84 1.55
N GLN A 76 -24.97 -15.87 2.45
CA GLN A 76 -24.80 -15.30 3.79
C GLN A 76 -23.61 -15.93 4.54
N GLY A 77 -23.44 -17.25 4.45
CA GLY A 77 -22.34 -17.94 5.12
C GLY A 77 -20.97 -17.59 4.56
N GLU A 78 -20.83 -17.51 3.24
CA GLU A 78 -19.60 -17.06 2.57
C GLU A 78 -19.30 -15.60 2.92
N GLY A 79 -20.31 -14.74 2.89
CA GLY A 79 -20.18 -13.33 3.25
C GLY A 79 -19.71 -13.16 4.72
N ASP A 80 -20.30 -13.91 5.66
CA ASP A 80 -19.88 -13.87 7.07
C ASP A 80 -18.44 -14.32 7.26
N ALA A 81 -18.02 -15.38 6.60
CA ALA A 81 -16.63 -15.86 6.63
C ALA A 81 -15.66 -14.78 6.10
N ARG A 82 -16.01 -14.11 4.98
CA ARG A 82 -15.21 -13.01 4.41
C ARG A 82 -15.11 -11.82 5.35
N VAL A 83 -16.21 -11.43 6.01
CA VAL A 83 -16.23 -10.32 6.98
C VAL A 83 -15.31 -10.62 8.16
N ARG A 84 -15.38 -11.82 8.75
CA ARG A 84 -14.56 -12.20 9.89
C ARG A 84 -13.09 -12.31 9.54
N ASP A 85 -12.78 -12.89 8.39
CA ASP A 85 -11.40 -12.97 7.89
C ASP A 85 -10.81 -11.58 7.64
N ALA A 86 -11.53 -10.69 6.98
CA ALA A 86 -11.11 -9.32 6.77
C ALA A 86 -10.92 -8.54 8.08
N ALA A 87 -11.84 -8.67 9.03
CA ALA A 87 -11.75 -8.07 10.36
C ALA A 87 -10.49 -8.54 11.11
N ARG A 88 -10.19 -9.84 11.05
CA ARG A 88 -8.98 -10.44 11.63
C ARG A 88 -7.71 -9.81 11.05
N PHE A 89 -7.62 -9.66 9.72
CA PHE A 89 -6.45 -9.06 9.07
C PHE A 89 -6.17 -7.64 9.51
N VAL A 90 -7.21 -6.84 9.73
CA VAL A 90 -7.04 -5.45 10.19
C VAL A 90 -7.04 -5.31 11.73
N GLY A 91 -7.06 -6.43 12.47
CA GLY A 91 -7.02 -6.44 13.94
C GLY A 91 -8.26 -5.82 14.58
N LEU A 92 -9.44 -6.06 14.00
CA LEU A 92 -10.74 -5.76 14.62
C LEU A 92 -11.24 -7.00 15.35
N GLY A 93 -11.58 -6.86 16.62
CA GLY A 93 -12.20 -7.93 17.40
C GLY A 93 -13.68 -8.13 17.04
N GLU A 94 -14.21 -9.31 17.32
CA GLU A 94 -15.63 -9.66 17.08
C GLU A 94 -16.59 -8.68 17.74
N GLU A 95 -16.25 -8.20 18.94
CA GLU A 95 -17.05 -7.22 19.69
C GLU A 95 -17.19 -5.86 19.01
N MET A 96 -16.40 -5.63 17.95
CA MET A 96 -16.45 -4.41 17.17
C MET A 96 -17.47 -4.50 16.03
N LEU A 97 -17.81 -5.70 15.58
CA LEU A 97 -18.65 -5.91 14.40
C LEU A 97 -20.07 -5.38 14.55
N ASP A 98 -20.63 -5.43 15.76
CA ASP A 98 -21.98 -4.94 16.06
C ASP A 98 -22.04 -3.44 16.36
N LYS A 99 -20.88 -2.77 16.54
CA LYS A 99 -20.83 -1.35 16.85
C LYS A 99 -21.14 -0.50 15.63
N SER A 100 -21.66 0.70 15.87
CA SER A 100 -21.78 1.72 14.83
C SER A 100 -20.39 2.19 14.39
N PRO A 101 -20.07 2.26 13.08
CA PRO A 101 -18.83 2.84 12.61
C PRO A 101 -18.59 4.27 13.11
N PHE A 102 -19.68 5.01 13.38
CA PHE A 102 -19.60 6.41 13.80
C PHE A 102 -19.11 6.59 15.26
N GLU A 103 -19.19 5.55 16.08
CA GLU A 103 -18.70 5.52 17.47
C GLU A 103 -17.20 5.18 17.57
N LEU A 104 -16.58 4.81 16.45
CA LEU A 104 -15.19 4.37 16.40
C LEU A 104 -14.20 5.54 16.34
N SER A 105 -12.98 5.32 16.85
CA SER A 105 -11.86 6.24 16.62
C SER A 105 -11.49 6.28 15.12
N GLY A 106 -10.83 7.36 14.68
CA GLY A 106 -10.41 7.49 13.26
C GLY A 106 -9.57 6.32 12.76
N GLY A 107 -8.64 5.80 13.59
CA GLY A 107 -7.84 4.64 13.25
C GLY A 107 -8.66 3.33 13.16
N GLN A 108 -9.69 3.18 14.00
CA GLN A 108 -10.62 2.05 13.90
C GLN A 108 -11.50 2.14 12.65
N LYS A 109 -12.06 3.33 12.35
CA LYS A 109 -12.82 3.59 11.12
C LYS A 109 -12.01 3.24 9.88
N ARG A 110 -10.75 3.67 9.83
CA ARG A 110 -9.84 3.34 8.71
C ARG A 110 -9.66 1.83 8.55
N ARG A 111 -9.48 1.10 9.64
CA ARG A 111 -9.39 -0.37 9.61
C ARG A 111 -10.67 -1.02 9.09
N VAL A 112 -11.84 -0.51 9.50
CA VAL A 112 -13.14 -0.98 8.96
C VAL A 112 -13.22 -0.76 7.45
N ALA A 113 -12.88 0.42 6.97
CA ALA A 113 -12.91 0.73 5.54
C ALA A 113 -11.95 -0.15 4.72
N ILE A 114 -10.72 -0.38 5.23
CA ILE A 114 -9.78 -1.32 4.60
C ILE A 114 -10.36 -2.75 4.62
N ALA A 115 -10.95 -3.20 5.73
CA ALA A 115 -11.58 -4.52 5.83
C ALA A 115 -12.71 -4.69 4.81
N GLY A 116 -13.50 -3.65 4.54
CA GLY A 116 -14.54 -3.67 3.51
C GLY A 116 -14.00 -3.98 2.11
N VAL A 117 -12.80 -3.51 1.79
CA VAL A 117 -12.12 -3.85 0.54
C VAL A 117 -11.53 -5.26 0.59
N LEU A 118 -10.88 -5.63 1.71
CA LEU A 118 -10.30 -6.97 1.88
C LEU A 118 -11.34 -8.10 1.86
N ALA A 119 -12.56 -7.82 2.32
CA ALA A 119 -13.65 -8.81 2.34
C ALA A 119 -14.08 -9.26 0.93
N MET A 120 -13.78 -8.48 -0.11
CA MET A 120 -13.96 -8.90 -1.50
C MET A 120 -12.91 -9.91 -1.95
N ASP A 121 -11.82 -10.11 -1.18
CA ASP A 121 -10.67 -10.98 -1.47
C ASP A 121 -10.06 -10.68 -2.84
N PRO A 122 -9.61 -9.45 -3.06
CA PRO A 122 -9.17 -9.00 -4.37
C PRO A 122 -7.82 -9.64 -4.78
N GLU A 123 -7.67 -9.94 -6.07
CA GLU A 123 -6.41 -10.40 -6.66
C GLU A 123 -5.36 -9.28 -6.70
N VAL A 124 -5.82 -8.03 -6.84
CA VAL A 124 -5.00 -6.82 -6.77
C VAL A 124 -5.61 -5.86 -5.75
N LEU A 125 -4.86 -5.51 -4.71
CA LEU A 125 -5.24 -4.53 -3.71
C LEU A 125 -4.51 -3.22 -3.95
N ILE A 126 -5.24 -2.16 -4.25
CA ILE A 126 -4.71 -0.80 -4.42
C ILE A 126 -5.03 0.02 -3.18
N LEU A 127 -4.03 0.66 -2.61
CA LEU A 127 -4.14 1.49 -1.42
C LEU A 127 -3.57 2.88 -1.72
N ASP A 128 -4.44 3.90 -1.73
CA ASP A 128 -4.03 5.29 -1.97
C ASP A 128 -3.79 5.99 -0.63
N GLU A 129 -2.51 6.20 -0.29
CA GLU A 129 -2.07 6.87 0.95
C GLU A 129 -2.72 6.30 2.23
N PRO A 130 -2.70 4.97 2.47
CA PRO A 130 -3.47 4.34 3.56
C PRO A 130 -3.02 4.78 4.94
N THR A 131 -1.86 5.39 5.06
CA THR A 131 -1.25 5.84 6.32
C THR A 131 -1.29 7.35 6.52
N ALA A 132 -1.93 8.10 5.61
CA ALA A 132 -2.03 9.55 5.71
C ALA A 132 -2.70 9.99 7.02
N GLY A 133 -2.06 10.91 7.75
CA GLY A 133 -2.58 11.44 9.02
C GLY A 133 -2.49 10.50 10.23
N LEU A 134 -1.88 9.32 10.09
CA LEU A 134 -1.63 8.42 11.22
C LEU A 134 -0.31 8.75 11.92
N ASP A 135 -0.27 8.48 13.22
CA ASP A 135 0.96 8.47 13.99
C ASP A 135 1.89 7.30 13.53
N PRO A 136 3.17 7.30 13.92
CA PRO A 136 4.11 6.26 13.51
C PRO A 136 3.67 4.83 13.88
N ARG A 137 3.02 4.63 15.04
CA ARG A 137 2.54 3.31 15.48
C ARG A 137 1.35 2.85 14.63
N GLY A 138 0.38 3.72 14.37
CA GLY A 138 -0.76 3.44 13.51
C GLY A 138 -0.32 3.12 12.08
N ARG A 139 0.68 3.85 11.56
CA ARG A 139 1.29 3.60 10.26
C ARG A 139 1.93 2.21 10.18
N ASP A 140 2.81 1.88 11.11
CA ASP A 140 3.48 0.56 11.14
C ASP A 140 2.47 -0.58 11.33
N MET A 141 1.42 -0.37 12.10
CA MET A 141 0.34 -1.35 12.28
C MET A 141 -0.38 -1.63 10.97
N ILE A 142 -0.89 -0.61 10.28
CA ILE A 142 -1.63 -0.77 9.01
C ILE A 142 -0.76 -1.42 7.93
N LEU A 143 0.46 -0.93 7.73
CA LEU A 143 1.36 -1.49 6.71
C LEU A 143 1.83 -2.91 7.06
N GLY A 144 2.01 -3.21 8.35
CA GLY A 144 2.29 -4.57 8.84
C GLY A 144 1.15 -5.54 8.56
N GLN A 145 -0.09 -5.12 8.78
CA GLN A 145 -1.30 -5.91 8.48
C GLN A 145 -1.46 -6.15 6.97
N ILE A 146 -1.23 -5.13 6.14
CA ILE A 146 -1.25 -5.27 4.68
C ILE A 146 -0.18 -6.25 4.20
N LYS A 147 1.04 -6.17 4.77
CA LYS A 147 2.12 -7.11 4.45
C LYS A 147 1.76 -8.55 4.85
N ALA A 148 1.16 -8.75 6.01
CA ALA A 148 0.70 -10.06 6.46
C ALA A 148 -0.41 -10.61 5.54
N TYR A 149 -1.37 -9.78 5.16
CA TYR A 149 -2.41 -10.12 4.20
C TYR A 149 -1.83 -10.54 2.85
N HIS A 150 -0.91 -9.74 2.29
CA HIS A 150 -0.20 -10.09 1.05
C HIS A 150 0.54 -11.43 1.15
N ALA A 151 1.24 -11.67 2.25
CA ALA A 151 1.99 -12.92 2.46
C ALA A 151 1.07 -14.16 2.56
N GLU A 152 -0.12 -14.01 3.16
CA GLU A 152 -1.08 -15.11 3.33
C GLU A 152 -1.88 -15.38 2.05
N LYS A 153 -2.30 -14.32 1.35
CA LYS A 153 -3.16 -14.43 0.15
C LYS A 153 -2.39 -14.58 -1.16
N GLY A 154 -1.12 -14.17 -1.21
CA GLY A 154 -0.32 -14.21 -2.43
C GLY A 154 -0.78 -13.24 -3.52
N ASN A 155 -1.64 -12.27 -3.17
CA ASN A 155 -2.19 -11.28 -4.10
C ASN A 155 -1.17 -10.17 -4.43
N THR A 156 -1.47 -9.35 -5.42
CA THR A 156 -0.67 -8.16 -5.74
C THR A 156 -1.13 -6.97 -4.90
N VAL A 157 -0.18 -6.24 -4.29
CA VAL A 157 -0.48 -5.00 -3.57
C VAL A 157 0.19 -3.82 -4.26
N LEU A 158 -0.60 -2.82 -4.64
CA LEU A 158 -0.13 -1.51 -5.09
C LEU A 158 -0.31 -0.49 -3.96
N LEU A 159 0.81 -0.02 -3.42
CA LEU A 159 0.82 1.02 -2.39
C LEU A 159 1.19 2.36 -3.02
N VAL A 160 0.28 3.31 -3.03
CA VAL A 160 0.59 4.72 -3.36
C VAL A 160 1.00 5.40 -2.07
N SER A 161 2.21 5.95 -2.05
CA SER A 161 2.74 6.68 -0.90
C SER A 161 3.72 7.76 -1.34
N HIS A 162 3.81 8.82 -0.57
CA HIS A 162 4.88 9.82 -0.66
C HIS A 162 5.93 9.66 0.45
N SER A 163 5.77 8.68 1.34
CA SER A 163 6.77 8.30 2.34
C SER A 163 7.81 7.37 1.74
N MET A 164 9.00 7.88 1.51
CA MET A 164 10.09 7.07 0.96
C MET A 164 10.56 5.98 1.94
N GLU A 165 10.38 6.21 3.23
CA GLU A 165 10.62 5.23 4.28
C GLU A 165 9.67 4.03 4.17
N ASP A 166 8.38 4.28 3.93
CA ASP A 166 7.38 3.22 3.75
C ASP A 166 7.65 2.44 2.47
N VAL A 167 7.95 3.15 1.36
CA VAL A 167 8.32 2.52 0.09
C VAL A 167 9.55 1.62 0.27
N ALA A 168 10.61 2.12 0.92
CA ALA A 168 11.83 1.35 1.17
C ALA A 168 11.62 0.12 2.05
N LYS A 169 10.69 0.19 3.00
CA LYS A 169 10.42 -0.87 3.98
C LYS A 169 9.50 -1.97 3.46
N PHE A 170 8.53 -1.62 2.58
CA PHE A 170 7.43 -2.51 2.22
C PHE A 170 7.37 -2.86 0.73
N ALA A 171 7.91 -2.03 -0.17
CA ALA A 171 7.85 -2.31 -1.60
C ALA A 171 8.95 -3.28 -2.06
N THR A 172 8.63 -4.08 -3.07
CA THR A 172 9.60 -4.90 -3.83
C THR A 172 10.02 -4.18 -5.11
N LYS A 173 9.06 -3.49 -5.74
CA LYS A 173 9.28 -2.66 -6.93
C LYS A 173 8.68 -1.27 -6.72
N VAL A 174 9.24 -0.29 -7.39
CA VAL A 174 8.82 1.11 -7.29
C VAL A 174 8.54 1.65 -8.68
N LEU A 175 7.40 2.30 -8.84
CA LEU A 175 7.03 3.08 -10.02
C LEU A 175 7.02 4.56 -9.64
N VAL A 176 7.86 5.36 -10.27
CA VAL A 176 7.90 6.82 -10.08
C VAL A 176 7.23 7.50 -11.25
N LEU A 177 6.20 8.29 -10.95
CA LEU A 177 5.49 9.11 -11.93
C LEU A 177 5.93 10.57 -11.81
N ASN A 178 6.20 11.19 -12.95
CA ASN A 178 6.43 12.63 -13.05
C ASN A 178 5.77 13.16 -14.33
N ASP A 179 5.14 14.33 -14.26
CA ASP A 179 4.46 14.98 -15.39
C ASP A 179 3.58 14.01 -16.22
N THR A 180 2.76 13.22 -15.49
CA THR A 180 1.85 12.21 -16.05
C THR A 180 2.51 11.04 -16.80
N GLY A 181 3.83 10.96 -16.79
CA GLY A 181 4.62 9.88 -17.39
C GLY A 181 5.35 9.02 -16.37
N VAL A 182 5.81 7.86 -16.81
CA VAL A 182 6.68 6.98 -16.04
C VAL A 182 8.11 7.52 -16.11
N LEU A 183 8.65 7.98 -14.98
CA LEU A 183 10.05 8.41 -14.90
C LEU A 183 10.98 7.23 -14.61
N LEU A 184 10.65 6.41 -13.61
CA LEU A 184 11.43 5.27 -13.18
C LEU A 184 10.52 4.09 -12.87
N TYR A 185 11.00 2.89 -13.16
CA TYR A 185 10.39 1.63 -12.74
C TYR A 185 11.47 0.58 -12.50
N GLY A 186 11.48 -0.05 -11.35
CA GLY A 186 12.45 -1.07 -11.00
C GLY A 186 12.33 -1.52 -9.55
N THR A 187 13.30 -2.26 -9.08
CA THR A 187 13.46 -2.62 -7.66
C THR A 187 13.73 -1.38 -6.81
N VAL A 188 13.58 -1.52 -5.50
CA VAL A 188 13.91 -0.45 -4.54
C VAL A 188 15.35 0.04 -4.74
N ASP A 189 16.30 -0.89 -4.93
CA ASP A 189 17.72 -0.56 -5.17
C ASP A 189 17.93 0.20 -6.48
N GLU A 190 17.35 -0.28 -7.58
CA GLU A 190 17.47 0.37 -8.90
C GLU A 190 16.93 1.80 -8.88
N VAL A 191 15.80 2.02 -8.22
CA VAL A 191 15.16 3.33 -8.17
C VAL A 191 15.91 4.26 -7.21
N PHE A 192 16.22 3.85 -5.99
CA PHE A 192 16.89 4.72 -5.01
C PHE A 192 18.38 4.95 -5.30
N SER A 193 19.03 4.10 -6.11
CA SER A 193 20.38 4.40 -6.62
C SER A 193 20.39 5.67 -7.48
N ARG A 194 19.26 5.99 -8.16
CA ARG A 194 19.07 7.20 -8.98
C ARG A 194 18.55 8.40 -8.18
N ALA A 195 19.10 8.60 -6.99
CA ALA A 195 18.63 9.59 -6.03
C ALA A 195 18.65 11.03 -6.56
N GLU A 196 19.59 11.40 -7.45
CA GLU A 196 19.67 12.75 -8.00
C GLU A 196 18.47 13.03 -8.93
N GLU A 197 18.04 12.05 -9.71
CA GLU A 197 16.85 12.18 -10.55
C GLU A 197 15.56 12.29 -9.74
N ILE A 198 15.48 11.50 -8.64
CA ILE A 198 14.35 11.56 -7.70
C ILE A 198 14.30 12.93 -7.02
N ARG A 199 15.45 13.49 -6.63
CA ARG A 199 15.54 14.83 -6.04
C ARG A 199 15.19 15.94 -7.03
N ALA A 200 15.61 15.80 -8.28
CA ALA A 200 15.33 16.79 -9.32
C ALA A 200 13.84 17.03 -9.54
N ILE A 201 13.00 16.01 -9.28
CA ILE A 201 11.54 16.11 -9.32
C ILE A 201 10.90 16.46 -7.96
N GLY A 202 11.70 16.85 -6.96
CA GLY A 202 11.22 17.23 -5.63
C GLY A 202 10.79 16.08 -4.72
N LEU A 203 11.13 14.84 -5.05
CA LEU A 203 10.94 13.69 -4.17
C LEU A 203 12.19 13.49 -3.29
N GLY A 204 11.98 13.04 -2.07
CA GLY A 204 13.06 12.65 -1.15
C GLY A 204 13.62 11.26 -1.45
N ILE A 205 14.65 10.92 -0.73
CA ILE A 205 15.10 9.54 -0.52
C ILE A 205 15.05 9.28 1.00
N PRO A 206 15.01 8.02 1.46
CA PRO A 206 14.98 7.73 2.89
C PRO A 206 16.06 8.48 3.66
N GLN A 207 15.71 9.03 4.82
CA GLN A 207 16.65 9.84 5.64
C GLN A 207 17.89 9.06 5.99
N ILE A 208 17.74 7.78 6.33
CA ILE A 208 18.88 6.92 6.66
C ILE A 208 19.83 6.75 5.48
N THR A 209 19.32 6.69 4.25
CA THR A 209 20.16 6.64 3.05
C THR A 209 20.99 7.91 2.89
N GLN A 210 20.43 9.09 3.23
CA GLN A 210 21.18 10.35 3.19
C GLN A 210 22.33 10.34 4.20
N VAL A 211 22.10 9.81 5.42
CA VAL A 211 23.14 9.65 6.45
C VAL A 211 24.28 8.75 5.96
N PHE A 212 23.94 7.59 5.39
CA PHE A 212 24.94 6.64 4.91
C PHE A 212 25.75 7.18 3.72
N ARG A 213 25.12 7.90 2.81
CA ARG A 213 25.83 8.61 1.74
C ARG A 213 26.80 9.67 2.29
N ALA A 214 26.38 10.44 3.29
CA ALA A 214 27.27 11.41 3.94
C ALA A 214 28.43 10.75 4.68
N LEU A 215 28.23 9.60 5.33
CA LEU A 215 29.31 8.81 5.92
C LEU A 215 30.30 8.32 4.87
N ARG A 216 29.81 7.79 3.75
CA ARG A 216 30.66 7.34 2.63
C ARG A 216 31.49 8.48 2.04
N GLN A 217 30.90 9.66 1.85
CA GLN A 217 31.63 10.86 1.40
C GLN A 217 32.76 11.29 2.36
N ARG A 218 32.61 10.96 3.65
CA ARG A 218 33.66 11.18 4.69
C ARG A 218 34.69 10.06 4.77
N GLY A 219 34.65 9.09 3.85
CA GLY A 219 35.61 7.98 3.77
C GLY A 219 35.29 6.77 4.64
N TYR A 220 34.10 6.70 5.26
CA TYR A 220 33.71 5.48 5.98
C TYR A 220 33.34 4.38 4.99
N PRO A 221 33.76 3.11 5.22
CA PRO A 221 33.46 1.98 4.31
C PRO A 221 32.05 1.43 4.53
N VAL A 222 31.05 2.28 4.41
CA VAL A 222 29.64 1.95 4.54
C VAL A 222 28.99 1.69 3.17
N SER A 223 27.98 0.80 3.14
CA SER A 223 27.16 0.57 1.95
C SER A 223 26.32 1.82 1.61
N ASP A 224 26.11 2.09 0.33
CA ASP A 224 25.19 3.12 -0.17
C ASP A 224 23.77 2.59 -0.45
N THR A 225 23.56 1.28 -0.30
CA THR A 225 22.27 0.60 -0.49
C THR A 225 21.54 0.38 0.85
N VAL A 226 21.68 1.31 1.77
CA VAL A 226 20.99 1.29 3.07
C VAL A 226 19.77 2.20 3.00
N TYR A 227 18.58 1.62 3.06
CA TYR A 227 17.30 2.32 2.90
C TYR A 227 16.42 2.30 4.15
N THR A 228 16.70 1.39 5.10
CA THR A 228 15.93 1.25 6.34
C THR A 228 16.81 1.33 7.57
N VAL A 229 16.22 1.72 8.71
CA VAL A 229 16.93 1.76 10.00
C VAL A 229 17.45 0.36 10.40
N ALA A 230 16.72 -0.71 10.05
CA ALA A 230 17.15 -2.08 10.30
C ALA A 230 18.45 -2.41 9.54
N GLN A 231 18.49 -2.14 8.23
CA GLN A 231 19.71 -2.30 7.41
C GLN A 231 20.88 -1.45 7.95
N ALA A 232 20.58 -0.21 8.37
CA ALA A 232 21.61 0.68 8.96
C ALA A 232 22.22 0.09 10.22
N LYS A 233 21.38 -0.46 11.11
CA LYS A 233 21.85 -1.13 12.34
C LYS A 233 22.77 -2.31 12.01
N GLU A 234 22.36 -3.17 11.08
CA GLU A 234 23.14 -4.34 10.66
C GLU A 234 24.52 -3.91 10.08
N GLU A 235 24.51 -2.91 9.19
CA GLU A 235 25.73 -2.40 8.57
C GLU A 235 26.70 -1.78 9.59
N ILE A 236 26.19 -1.00 10.55
CA ILE A 236 27.01 -0.44 11.64
C ILE A 236 27.60 -1.54 12.52
N LEU A 237 26.79 -2.54 12.90
CA LEU A 237 27.28 -3.66 13.72
C LEU A 237 28.35 -4.47 12.99
N ARG A 238 28.18 -4.71 11.68
CA ARG A 238 29.19 -5.36 10.84
C ARG A 238 30.53 -4.60 10.90
N LEU A 239 30.51 -3.30 10.68
CA LEU A 239 31.71 -2.46 10.69
C LEU A 239 32.41 -2.39 12.06
N LEU A 240 31.60 -2.38 13.14
CA LEU A 240 32.18 -2.40 14.51
C LEU A 240 32.84 -3.75 14.80
N ALA A 241 32.26 -4.85 14.36
CA ALA A 241 32.84 -6.20 14.50
C ALA A 241 34.17 -6.32 13.74
N GLU A 242 34.25 -5.84 12.49
CA GLU A 242 35.45 -5.83 11.67
C GLU A 242 36.60 -5.00 12.33
N ARG A 243 36.27 -3.85 12.93
CA ARG A 243 37.24 -3.01 13.66
C ARG A 243 37.68 -3.62 14.99
N GLY A 244 36.79 -4.37 15.66
CA GLY A 244 37.11 -5.09 16.89
C GLY A 244 38.04 -6.29 16.67
N ALA A 245 37.86 -6.97 15.51
CA ALA A 245 38.74 -8.09 15.12
C ALA A 245 40.13 -7.65 14.59
N ALA A 246 40.28 -6.37 14.23
CA ALA A 246 41.53 -5.79 13.73
C ALA A 246 42.40 -5.14 14.85
N ARG A 247 41.97 -5.26 16.11
CA ARG A 247 42.74 -4.87 17.31
C ARG A 247 43.16 -6.11 18.10
#